data_484159512babd403887a4f6fe3419e33
#
_entry.id   484159512babd403887a4f6fe3419e33
#
_cell.length_a   1.000
_cell.length_b   1.000
_cell.length_c   1.000
_cell.angle_alpha   90.00
_cell.angle_beta   90.00
_cell.angle_gamma   90.00
#
_symmetry.space_group_name_H-M   'P 1'
#
loop_
_entity.id
_entity.type
_entity.pdbx_description
1 polymer ?
#
loop_
_entity_poly.entity_id
_entity_poly.type
_entity_poly.pdbx_seq_one_letter_code
_entity_poly.pdbx_strand_id
1 'polypeptide(L)'
;MCVVPAVSVVSEQGDNMSNSDFLLSVQGVNKRFGGLQALSDVGLQIKPGEIYGLIGPNGAGKTTFFNVITGLYTPDSGEFVLGGKPYQPTAVHEVAKAGIARTFQNIRLFGDMTALENVMVGRHVRTKAGLFGAIFRPPSVRQEEEAVEDMAHDLLEYVGIGKYANFTSRNLSYGHQRRLEIARALATEPKLLALDEPAAGMNATEKVQLRELIDQIRRDNRTILLIEHDVKLVMGLCDRVTVLDYGKQIAEGLPADVQKNEKVIEAYLGAGGH
;
A
#
# COMPACT_ATOMS: atom_id res chain seq x y z
N MET A 1 -17.15 -50.24 -39.29
CA MET A 1 -17.80 -49.12 -38.60
C MET A 1 -17.20 -49.05 -37.19
N CYS A 2 -16.15 -48.26 -37.00
CA CYS A 2 -15.56 -48.02 -35.69
C CYS A 2 -16.14 -46.72 -35.16
N VAL A 3 -16.83 -46.83 -34.02
CA VAL A 3 -17.38 -45.67 -33.27
C VAL A 3 -16.27 -45.16 -32.35
N VAL A 4 -15.84 -43.92 -32.57
CA VAL A 4 -14.90 -43.21 -31.70
C VAL A 4 -15.72 -42.54 -30.59
N PRO A 5 -15.40 -42.72 -29.28
CA PRO A 5 -16.09 -42.01 -28.21
C PRO A 5 -15.66 -40.54 -28.16
N ALA A 6 -16.63 -39.65 -28.01
CA ALA A 6 -16.43 -38.22 -27.83
C ALA A 6 -15.71 -37.94 -26.50
N VAL A 7 -14.60 -37.22 -26.59
CA VAL A 7 -13.90 -36.65 -25.44
C VAL A 7 -14.73 -35.46 -24.94
N SER A 8 -15.29 -35.59 -23.74
CA SER A 8 -15.94 -34.50 -23.02
C SER A 8 -14.88 -33.46 -22.62
N VAL A 9 -14.95 -32.29 -23.22
CA VAL A 9 -14.21 -31.09 -22.77
C VAL A 9 -14.78 -30.69 -21.42
N VAL A 10 -13.98 -30.88 -20.38
CA VAL A 10 -14.24 -30.32 -19.07
C VAL A 10 -14.04 -28.79 -19.18
N SER A 11 -15.15 -28.06 -19.17
CA SER A 11 -15.12 -26.61 -19.06
C SER A 11 -14.57 -26.24 -17.68
N GLU A 12 -13.36 -25.66 -17.63
CA GLU A 12 -12.88 -24.94 -16.48
C GLU A 12 -13.87 -23.81 -16.18
N GLN A 13 -14.61 -23.98 -15.11
CA GLN A 13 -15.40 -22.89 -14.51
C GLN A 13 -14.40 -21.88 -13.94
N GLY A 14 -14.01 -20.90 -14.75
CA GLY A 14 -13.42 -19.67 -14.24
C GLY A 14 -14.45 -18.98 -13.37
N ASP A 15 -14.20 -18.89 -12.07
CA ASP A 15 -14.97 -18.08 -11.13
C ASP A 15 -15.08 -16.66 -11.70
N ASN A 16 -16.26 -16.31 -12.17
CA ASN A 16 -16.59 -14.99 -12.68
C ASN A 16 -16.78 -14.06 -11.47
N MET A 17 -15.67 -13.75 -10.74
CA MET A 17 -15.68 -12.81 -9.62
C MET A 17 -16.04 -11.43 -10.18
N SER A 18 -17.12 -10.86 -9.68
CA SER A 18 -17.56 -9.54 -10.09
C SER A 18 -16.56 -8.47 -9.58
N ASN A 19 -16.44 -7.35 -10.28
CA ASN A 19 -15.59 -6.22 -9.87
C ASN A 19 -15.97 -5.66 -8.47
N SER A 20 -17.12 -6.07 -7.92
CA SER A 20 -17.62 -5.72 -6.59
C SER A 20 -16.94 -6.47 -5.44
N ASP A 21 -16.24 -7.58 -5.72
CA ASP A 21 -15.61 -8.41 -4.69
C ASP A 21 -14.23 -7.91 -4.28
N PHE A 22 -13.69 -6.93 -5.01
CA PHE A 22 -12.38 -6.34 -4.76
C PHE A 22 -12.47 -4.93 -4.19
N LEU A 23 -11.62 -4.64 -3.20
CA LEU A 23 -11.46 -3.28 -2.70
C LEU A 23 -10.73 -2.41 -3.72
N LEU A 24 -9.62 -2.90 -4.26
CA LEU A 24 -8.87 -2.26 -5.34
C LEU A 24 -8.86 -3.17 -6.56
N SER A 25 -9.24 -2.64 -7.71
CA SER A 25 -9.06 -3.29 -9.02
C SER A 25 -8.34 -2.31 -9.95
N VAL A 26 -7.19 -2.75 -10.47
CA VAL A 26 -6.35 -2.00 -11.39
C VAL A 26 -6.08 -2.90 -12.59
N GLN A 27 -6.32 -2.42 -13.81
CA GLN A 27 -6.19 -3.21 -15.01
C GLN A 27 -5.57 -2.42 -16.16
N GLY A 28 -4.78 -3.08 -17.01
CA GLY A 28 -4.29 -2.53 -18.26
C GLY A 28 -3.35 -1.34 -18.11
N VAL A 29 -2.58 -1.26 -17.00
CA VAL A 29 -1.74 -0.10 -16.72
C VAL A 29 -0.51 -0.10 -17.62
N ASN A 30 -0.37 0.98 -18.36
CA ASN A 30 0.81 1.26 -19.16
C ASN A 30 1.46 2.57 -18.71
N LYS A 31 2.79 2.59 -18.68
CA LYS A 31 3.57 3.80 -18.36
C LYS A 31 4.88 3.83 -19.12
N ARG A 32 5.13 4.94 -19.80
CA ARG A 32 6.40 5.23 -20.50
C ARG A 32 7.07 6.46 -19.92
N PHE A 33 8.38 6.45 -19.92
CA PHE A 33 9.22 7.62 -19.65
C PHE A 33 10.15 7.83 -20.83
N GLY A 34 9.81 8.78 -21.68
CA GLY A 34 10.51 8.97 -22.96
C GLY A 34 10.47 7.71 -23.82
N GLY A 35 11.61 7.13 -24.14
CA GLY A 35 11.70 5.88 -24.91
C GLY A 35 11.53 4.59 -24.11
N LEU A 36 11.55 4.65 -22.76
CA LEU A 36 11.51 3.50 -21.88
C LEU A 36 10.06 3.12 -21.53
N GLN A 37 9.63 1.89 -21.85
CA GLN A 37 8.39 1.30 -21.35
C GLN A 37 8.62 0.77 -19.94
N ALA A 38 8.14 1.48 -18.93
CA ALA A 38 8.32 1.11 -17.53
C ALA A 38 7.26 0.14 -17.01
N LEU A 39 6.03 0.21 -17.55
CA LEU A 39 4.93 -0.72 -17.26
C LEU A 39 4.21 -1.06 -18.56
N SER A 40 3.89 -2.34 -18.75
CA SER A 40 3.22 -2.86 -19.93
C SER A 40 2.10 -3.81 -19.50
N ASP A 41 0.85 -3.36 -19.64
CA ASP A 41 -0.36 -4.12 -19.33
C ASP A 41 -0.37 -4.74 -17.92
N VAL A 42 -0.02 -3.94 -16.92
CA VAL A 42 0.06 -4.40 -15.52
C VAL A 42 -1.28 -4.19 -14.82
N GLY A 43 -1.68 -5.17 -14.02
CA GLY A 43 -2.88 -5.09 -13.19
C GLY A 43 -2.69 -5.76 -11.83
N LEU A 44 -3.62 -5.53 -10.92
CA LEU A 44 -3.80 -6.28 -9.68
C LEU A 44 -5.22 -6.10 -9.13
N GLN A 45 -5.63 -7.06 -8.32
CA GLN A 45 -6.91 -7.02 -7.64
C GLN A 45 -6.73 -7.40 -6.17
N ILE A 46 -7.14 -6.52 -5.25
CA ILE A 46 -6.97 -6.69 -3.80
C ILE A 46 -8.34 -6.83 -3.14
N LYS A 47 -8.54 -7.89 -2.36
CA LYS A 47 -9.77 -8.12 -1.59
C LYS A 47 -9.77 -7.25 -0.31
N PRO A 48 -10.96 -6.91 0.23
CA PRO A 48 -11.05 -6.26 1.53
C PRO A 48 -10.37 -7.09 2.63
N GLY A 49 -9.59 -6.43 3.51
CA GLY A 49 -8.87 -7.08 4.62
C GLY A 49 -7.64 -7.90 4.24
N GLU A 50 -7.25 -7.91 2.95
CA GLU A 50 -6.09 -8.65 2.44
C GLU A 50 -4.80 -7.86 2.63
N ILE A 51 -3.69 -8.54 2.96
CA ILE A 51 -2.33 -8.03 2.76
C ILE A 51 -1.83 -8.53 1.41
N TYR A 52 -1.73 -7.63 0.46
CA TYR A 52 -1.30 -7.93 -0.90
C TYR A 52 0.13 -7.49 -1.15
N GLY A 53 0.98 -8.42 -1.56
CA GLY A 53 2.40 -8.18 -1.84
C GLY A 53 2.67 -7.84 -3.31
N LEU A 54 3.52 -6.86 -3.55
CA LEU A 54 4.08 -6.56 -4.87
C LEU A 54 5.60 -6.71 -4.80
N ILE A 55 6.13 -7.71 -5.47
CA ILE A 55 7.56 -8.03 -5.46
C ILE A 55 8.15 -8.08 -6.88
N GLY A 56 9.44 -8.29 -6.97
CA GLY A 56 10.19 -8.42 -8.22
C GLY A 56 11.62 -7.92 -8.07
N PRO A 57 12.50 -8.18 -9.03
CA PRO A 57 13.89 -7.70 -9.03
C PRO A 57 13.98 -6.17 -9.07
N ASN A 58 15.18 -5.63 -8.88
CA ASN A 58 15.45 -4.21 -9.05
C ASN A 58 15.20 -3.81 -10.51
N GLY A 59 14.51 -2.68 -10.71
CA GLY A 59 14.12 -2.25 -12.05
C GLY A 59 12.89 -2.94 -12.65
N ALA A 60 12.24 -3.86 -11.92
CA ALA A 60 11.05 -4.57 -12.40
C ALA A 60 9.81 -3.69 -12.61
N GLY A 61 9.81 -2.43 -12.17
CA GLY A 61 8.68 -1.51 -12.32
C GLY A 61 7.80 -1.38 -11.07
N LYS A 62 8.10 -2.05 -9.95
CA LYS A 62 7.32 -2.01 -8.70
C LYS A 62 7.01 -0.60 -8.21
N THR A 63 8.05 0.19 -7.98
CA THR A 63 7.93 1.58 -7.52
C THR A 63 7.17 2.46 -8.53
N THR A 64 7.36 2.21 -9.83
CA THR A 64 6.60 2.91 -10.89
C THR A 64 5.12 2.58 -10.79
N PHE A 65 4.76 1.30 -10.65
CA PHE A 65 3.37 0.88 -10.55
C PHE A 65 2.71 1.40 -9.27
N PHE A 66 3.40 1.34 -8.15
CA PHE A 66 2.95 1.93 -6.90
C PHE A 66 2.73 3.44 -6.99
N ASN A 67 3.67 4.15 -7.63
CA ASN A 67 3.55 5.59 -7.85
C ASN A 67 2.37 5.94 -8.76
N VAL A 68 2.05 5.08 -9.73
CA VAL A 68 0.85 5.22 -10.55
C VAL A 68 -0.41 5.02 -9.70
N ILE A 69 -0.55 3.92 -8.98
CA ILE A 69 -1.73 3.64 -8.14
C ILE A 69 -1.97 4.77 -7.13
N THR A 70 -0.89 5.33 -6.56
CA THR A 70 -0.96 6.36 -5.53
C THR A 70 -0.96 7.80 -6.06
N GLY A 71 -1.06 8.00 -7.38
CA GLY A 71 -1.23 9.32 -8.02
C GLY A 71 0.02 10.18 -8.07
N LEU A 72 1.22 9.59 -7.87
CA LEU A 72 2.48 10.31 -8.02
C LEU A 72 2.92 10.37 -9.50
N TYR A 73 2.57 9.36 -10.27
CA TYR A 73 2.75 9.33 -11.73
C TYR A 73 1.40 9.11 -12.40
N THR A 74 1.10 9.95 -13.40
CA THR A 74 -0.07 9.76 -14.25
C THR A 74 0.19 8.57 -15.20
N PRO A 75 -0.67 7.55 -15.26
CA PRO A 75 -0.56 6.47 -16.23
C PRO A 75 -0.82 6.96 -17.65
N ASP A 76 -0.31 6.25 -18.65
CA ASP A 76 -0.63 6.50 -20.05
C ASP A 76 -1.94 5.81 -20.45
N SER A 77 -2.26 4.67 -19.80
CA SER A 77 -3.56 3.97 -19.85
C SER A 77 -3.74 3.12 -18.62
N GLY A 78 -4.97 2.65 -18.40
CA GLY A 78 -5.36 1.75 -17.33
C GLY A 78 -6.69 2.15 -16.69
N GLU A 79 -7.32 1.18 -16.04
CA GLU A 79 -8.56 1.37 -15.30
C GLU A 79 -8.30 1.18 -13.81
N PHE A 80 -8.86 2.09 -12.99
CA PHE A 80 -8.65 2.14 -11.55
C PHE A 80 -9.98 2.24 -10.82
N VAL A 81 -10.29 1.24 -9.97
CA VAL A 81 -11.52 1.17 -9.18
C VAL A 81 -11.17 0.92 -7.72
N LEU A 82 -11.68 1.75 -6.80
CA LEU A 82 -11.51 1.60 -5.36
C LEU A 82 -12.87 1.54 -4.67
N GLY A 83 -13.17 0.43 -3.99
CA GLY A 83 -14.45 0.22 -3.31
C GLY A 83 -15.64 0.37 -4.26
N GLY A 84 -15.54 -0.19 -5.46
CA GLY A 84 -16.56 -0.15 -6.51
C GLY A 84 -16.70 1.22 -7.21
N LYS A 85 -15.86 2.21 -6.89
CA LYS A 85 -15.89 3.55 -7.51
C LYS A 85 -14.64 3.78 -8.34
N PRO A 86 -14.79 4.20 -9.61
CA PRO A 86 -13.65 4.61 -10.42
C PRO A 86 -12.93 5.81 -9.78
N TYR A 87 -11.59 5.81 -9.84
CA TYR A 87 -10.78 6.95 -9.48
C TYR A 87 -9.71 7.21 -10.52
N GLN A 88 -9.23 8.44 -10.61
CA GLN A 88 -8.17 8.84 -11.53
C GLN A 88 -6.91 9.15 -10.71
N PRO A 89 -5.83 8.39 -10.91
CA PRO A 89 -4.57 8.62 -10.18
C PRO A 89 -3.76 9.78 -10.82
N THR A 90 -4.37 10.96 -10.93
CA THR A 90 -3.73 12.14 -11.55
C THR A 90 -3.05 13.05 -10.54
N ALA A 91 -3.46 12.96 -9.26
CA ALA A 91 -2.89 13.75 -8.18
C ALA A 91 -3.01 13.03 -6.84
N VAL A 92 -1.95 13.11 -6.02
CA VAL A 92 -1.86 12.42 -4.71
C VAL A 92 -3.03 12.77 -3.78
N HIS A 93 -3.47 14.05 -3.76
CA HIS A 93 -4.54 14.48 -2.88
C HIS A 93 -5.92 13.93 -3.29
N GLU A 94 -6.16 13.70 -4.59
CA GLU A 94 -7.39 13.07 -5.07
C GLU A 94 -7.43 11.57 -4.72
N VAL A 95 -6.28 10.89 -4.84
CA VAL A 95 -6.11 9.50 -4.43
C VAL A 95 -6.32 9.35 -2.91
N ALA A 96 -5.78 10.26 -2.12
CA ALA A 96 -5.99 10.30 -0.67
C ALA A 96 -7.47 10.50 -0.29
N LYS A 97 -8.18 11.40 -0.99
CA LYS A 97 -9.63 11.59 -0.81
C LYS A 97 -10.44 10.34 -1.21
N ALA A 98 -10.02 9.61 -2.23
CA ALA A 98 -10.65 8.35 -2.62
C ALA A 98 -10.51 7.27 -1.54
N GLY A 99 -9.46 7.35 -0.70
CA GLY A 99 -9.25 6.49 0.44
C GLY A 99 -7.99 5.63 0.37
N ILE A 100 -6.97 6.03 -0.39
CA ILE A 100 -5.64 5.39 -0.41
C ILE A 100 -4.67 6.28 0.36
N ALA A 101 -4.08 5.77 1.45
CA ALA A 101 -2.94 6.39 2.11
C ALA A 101 -1.67 5.64 1.77
N ARG A 102 -0.54 6.36 1.68
CA ARG A 102 0.76 5.76 1.42
C ARG A 102 1.82 6.21 2.41
N THR A 103 2.78 5.33 2.67
CA THR A 103 4.09 5.69 3.22
C THR A 103 5.09 5.88 2.07
N PHE A 104 6.25 6.44 2.37
CA PHE A 104 7.31 6.64 1.39
C PHE A 104 8.52 5.78 1.75
N GLN A 105 9.27 5.32 0.75
CA GLN A 105 10.52 4.59 0.96
C GLN A 105 11.48 5.40 1.86
N ASN A 106 11.70 6.67 1.54
CA ASN A 106 12.39 7.62 2.41
C ASN A 106 11.36 8.30 3.32
N ILE A 107 11.53 8.17 4.62
CA ILE A 107 10.64 8.75 5.63
C ILE A 107 10.43 10.25 5.36
N ARG A 108 9.17 10.67 5.24
CA ARG A 108 8.77 12.06 5.00
C ARG A 108 7.92 12.57 6.16
N LEU A 109 8.57 12.81 7.30
CA LEU A 109 7.95 13.45 8.44
C LEU A 109 8.21 14.97 8.43
N PHE A 110 7.34 15.71 9.10
CA PHE A 110 7.59 17.09 9.44
C PHE A 110 8.60 17.13 10.61
N GLY A 111 9.88 17.20 10.28
CA GLY A 111 10.98 16.95 11.20
C GLY A 111 11.00 17.85 12.45
N ASP A 112 10.51 19.08 12.34
CA ASP A 112 10.44 20.07 13.42
C ASP A 112 9.16 19.97 14.27
N MET A 113 8.16 19.20 13.83
CA MET A 113 6.95 18.91 14.57
C MET A 113 7.14 17.73 15.51
N THR A 114 6.34 17.68 16.57
CA THR A 114 6.23 16.52 17.47
C THR A 114 5.63 15.31 16.75
N ALA A 115 5.74 14.13 17.37
CA ALA A 115 5.08 12.94 16.86
C ALA A 115 3.55 13.13 16.80
N LEU A 116 2.97 13.73 17.85
CA LEU A 116 1.54 14.02 17.93
C LEU A 116 1.10 14.94 16.78
N GLU A 117 1.77 16.07 16.60
CA GLU A 117 1.45 17.03 15.52
C GLU A 117 1.56 16.39 14.12
N ASN A 118 2.55 15.51 13.90
CA ASN A 118 2.65 14.77 12.64
C ASN A 118 1.40 13.90 12.35
N VAL A 119 0.86 13.23 13.36
CA VAL A 119 -0.36 12.41 13.21
C VAL A 119 -1.58 13.31 12.99
N MET A 120 -1.71 14.40 13.75
CA MET A 120 -2.79 15.39 13.59
C MET A 120 -2.84 15.96 12.17
N VAL A 121 -1.68 16.27 11.55
CA VAL A 121 -1.62 16.71 10.14
C VAL A 121 -2.23 15.67 9.20
N GLY A 122 -2.03 14.38 9.46
CA GLY A 122 -2.67 13.31 8.69
C GLY A 122 -4.20 13.42 8.70
N ARG A 123 -4.81 13.81 9.83
CA ARG A 123 -6.25 13.98 9.98
C ARG A 123 -6.83 15.16 9.20
N HIS A 124 -6.05 16.19 8.91
CA HIS A 124 -6.51 17.38 8.17
C HIS A 124 -7.17 17.07 6.82
N VAL A 125 -6.84 15.94 6.18
CA VAL A 125 -7.52 15.48 4.96
C VAL A 125 -9.03 15.24 5.19
N ARG A 126 -9.44 14.99 6.43
CA ARG A 126 -10.79 14.65 6.84
C ARG A 126 -11.52 15.78 7.62
N THR A 127 -10.79 16.79 8.10
CA THR A 127 -11.41 17.91 8.85
C THR A 127 -12.16 18.86 7.91
N LYS A 128 -13.26 19.41 8.42
CA LYS A 128 -14.13 20.36 7.69
C LYS A 128 -13.86 21.82 8.07
N ALA A 129 -12.99 22.06 9.05
CA ALA A 129 -12.67 23.41 9.52
C ALA A 129 -12.00 24.21 8.40
N GLY A 130 -12.76 25.07 7.74
CA GLY A 130 -12.27 26.03 6.76
C GLY A 130 -11.61 27.25 7.43
N LEU A 131 -11.05 28.16 6.59
CA LEU A 131 -10.36 29.38 7.03
C LEU A 131 -11.16 30.22 8.05
N PHE A 132 -12.47 30.26 7.95
CA PHE A 132 -13.35 30.96 8.89
C PHE A 132 -13.41 30.30 10.27
N GLY A 133 -13.37 28.96 10.36
CA GLY A 133 -13.30 28.24 11.62
C GLY A 133 -12.01 28.49 12.38
N ALA A 134 -10.87 28.60 11.69
CA ALA A 134 -9.58 28.89 12.28
C ALA A 134 -9.49 30.32 12.90
N ILE A 135 -10.20 31.28 12.32
CA ILE A 135 -10.19 32.69 12.80
C ILE A 135 -11.11 32.88 14.00
N PHE A 136 -12.31 32.34 13.99
CA PHE A 136 -13.35 32.59 15.02
C PHE A 136 -13.39 31.55 16.14
N ARG A 137 -12.68 30.40 16.01
CA ARG A 137 -12.60 29.29 16.98
C ARG A 137 -13.93 29.04 17.74
N PRO A 138 -15.03 28.78 17.03
CA PRO A 138 -16.29 28.46 17.70
C PRO A 138 -16.13 27.16 18.52
N PRO A 139 -16.99 26.90 19.54
CA PRO A 139 -16.91 25.71 20.39
C PRO A 139 -16.86 24.39 19.62
N SER A 140 -17.49 24.31 18.44
CA SER A 140 -17.47 23.13 17.56
C SER A 140 -16.08 22.85 16.98
N VAL A 141 -15.31 23.88 16.66
CA VAL A 141 -13.94 23.73 16.15
C VAL A 141 -12.99 23.24 17.28
N ARG A 142 -13.22 23.73 18.51
CA ARG A 142 -12.45 23.29 19.67
C ARG A 142 -12.69 21.82 20.00
N GLN A 143 -13.96 21.38 19.93
CA GLN A 143 -14.30 19.96 20.10
C GLN A 143 -13.71 19.09 18.97
N GLU A 144 -13.67 19.60 17.73
CA GLU A 144 -13.03 18.90 16.61
C GLU A 144 -11.51 18.80 16.82
N GLU A 145 -10.85 19.88 17.30
CA GLU A 145 -9.41 19.87 17.62
C GLU A 145 -9.09 18.87 18.73
N GLU A 146 -9.86 18.86 19.84
CA GLU A 146 -9.73 17.91 20.96
C GLU A 146 -9.90 16.45 20.47
N ALA A 147 -10.92 16.17 19.65
CA ALA A 147 -11.14 14.83 19.08
C ALA A 147 -10.02 14.38 18.13
N VAL A 148 -9.41 15.32 17.40
CA VAL A 148 -8.23 15.03 16.54
C VAL A 148 -7.01 14.71 17.39
N GLU A 149 -6.81 15.44 18.50
CA GLU A 149 -5.70 15.21 19.42
C GLU A 149 -5.84 13.85 20.12
N ASP A 150 -7.02 13.52 20.65
CA ASP A 150 -7.30 12.23 21.28
C ASP A 150 -7.05 11.07 20.30
N MET A 151 -7.58 11.17 19.08
CA MET A 151 -7.36 10.16 18.03
C MET A 151 -5.88 10.03 17.66
N ALA A 152 -5.14 11.13 17.66
CA ALA A 152 -3.71 11.11 17.37
C ALA A 152 -2.92 10.41 18.49
N HIS A 153 -3.30 10.62 19.76
CA HIS A 153 -2.75 9.89 20.91
C HIS A 153 -3.04 8.39 20.80
N ASP A 154 -4.29 8.00 20.52
CA ASP A 154 -4.69 6.60 20.35
C ASP A 154 -3.90 5.92 19.23
N LEU A 155 -3.68 6.59 18.10
CA LEU A 155 -2.87 6.07 17.01
C LEU A 155 -1.40 5.92 17.36
N LEU A 156 -0.83 6.84 18.15
CA LEU A 156 0.56 6.71 18.63
C LEU A 156 0.71 5.53 19.60
N GLU A 157 -0.26 5.31 20.49
CA GLU A 157 -0.31 4.11 21.36
C GLU A 157 -0.47 2.85 20.52
N TYR A 158 -1.37 2.86 19.54
CA TYR A 158 -1.64 1.74 18.63
C TYR A 158 -0.38 1.28 17.88
N VAL A 159 0.44 2.21 17.38
CA VAL A 159 1.70 1.86 16.72
C VAL A 159 2.87 1.66 17.70
N GLY A 160 2.63 1.76 19.02
CA GLY A 160 3.58 1.48 20.09
C GLY A 160 4.63 2.56 20.33
N ILE A 161 4.31 3.83 20.05
CA ILE A 161 5.19 4.98 20.29
C ILE A 161 4.51 6.10 21.09
N GLY A 162 3.44 5.82 21.82
CA GLY A 162 2.67 6.81 22.58
C GLY A 162 3.51 7.63 23.55
N LYS A 163 4.46 7.00 24.26
CA LYS A 163 5.38 7.70 25.16
C LYS A 163 6.26 8.77 24.49
N TYR A 164 6.32 8.79 23.17
CA TYR A 164 7.07 9.76 22.38
C TYR A 164 6.19 10.83 21.74
N ALA A 165 4.91 10.94 22.10
CA ALA A 165 3.96 11.89 21.51
C ALA A 165 4.50 13.33 21.42
N ASN A 166 5.14 13.82 22.48
CA ASN A 166 5.69 15.16 22.57
C ASN A 166 7.15 15.29 22.10
N PHE A 167 7.75 14.22 21.56
CA PHE A 167 9.11 14.28 21.04
C PHE A 167 9.10 14.83 19.60
N THR A 168 10.06 15.69 19.30
CA THR A 168 10.30 16.17 17.93
C THR A 168 10.64 14.98 17.04
N SER A 169 9.93 14.84 15.92
CA SER A 169 9.97 13.63 15.09
C SER A 169 11.36 13.27 14.54
N ARG A 170 12.19 14.29 14.21
CA ARG A 170 13.59 14.06 13.79
C ARG A 170 14.49 13.42 14.85
N ASN A 171 14.13 13.53 16.13
CA ASN A 171 14.90 12.98 17.26
C ASN A 171 14.50 11.54 17.60
N LEU A 172 13.50 11.00 16.94
CA LEU A 172 13.09 9.60 17.08
C LEU A 172 14.09 8.67 16.40
N SER A 173 14.23 7.43 16.91
CA SER A 173 14.94 6.38 16.19
C SER A 173 14.28 6.09 14.84
N TYR A 174 15.03 5.52 13.89
CA TYR A 174 14.52 5.21 12.55
C TYR A 174 13.25 4.33 12.60
N GLY A 175 13.25 3.28 13.43
CA GLY A 175 12.08 2.42 13.62
C GLY A 175 10.86 3.16 14.18
N HIS A 176 11.06 4.12 15.11
CA HIS A 176 9.98 4.95 15.63
C HIS A 176 9.47 5.96 14.59
N GLN A 177 10.36 6.54 13.77
CA GLN A 177 9.95 7.41 12.67
C GLN A 177 9.09 6.67 11.64
N ARG A 178 9.43 5.40 11.32
CA ARG A 178 8.63 4.56 10.41
C ARG A 178 7.24 4.26 11.01
N ARG A 179 7.17 3.95 12.30
CA ARG A 179 5.87 3.76 13.00
C ARG A 179 5.04 5.03 13.01
N LEU A 180 5.67 6.19 13.21
CA LEU A 180 5.02 7.49 13.13
C LEU A 180 4.45 7.77 11.73
N GLU A 181 5.19 7.41 10.68
CA GLU A 181 4.72 7.54 9.30
C GLU A 181 3.48 6.69 9.04
N ILE A 182 3.46 5.45 9.57
CA ILE A 182 2.29 4.56 9.51
C ILE A 182 1.11 5.16 10.30
N ALA A 183 1.33 5.67 11.53
CA ALA A 183 0.29 6.32 12.32
C ALA A 183 -0.33 7.51 11.59
N ARG A 184 0.51 8.38 10.98
CA ARG A 184 0.04 9.50 10.17
C ARG A 184 -0.77 9.06 8.95
N ALA A 185 -0.39 7.96 8.30
CA ALA A 185 -1.15 7.39 7.20
C ALA A 185 -2.51 6.85 7.68
N LEU A 186 -2.54 6.15 8.82
CA LEU A 186 -3.77 5.63 9.43
C LEU A 186 -4.73 6.75 9.88
N ALA A 187 -4.22 7.92 10.29
CA ALA A 187 -5.04 9.07 10.68
C ALA A 187 -5.94 9.57 9.55
N THR A 188 -5.60 9.28 8.30
CA THR A 188 -6.47 9.58 7.14
C THR A 188 -7.66 8.62 7.03
N GLU A 189 -7.80 7.61 7.90
CA GLU A 189 -8.80 6.53 7.82
C GLU A 189 -8.88 5.91 6.42
N PRO A 190 -7.78 5.37 5.90
CA PRO A 190 -7.75 4.88 4.54
C PRO A 190 -8.53 3.58 4.40
N LYS A 191 -9.10 3.35 3.20
CA LYS A 191 -9.61 2.05 2.77
C LYS A 191 -8.46 1.11 2.43
N LEU A 192 -7.41 1.65 1.80
CA LEU A 192 -6.19 0.95 1.42
C LEU A 192 -4.97 1.67 1.99
N LEU A 193 -4.18 0.97 2.78
CA LEU A 193 -2.88 1.42 3.26
C LEU A 193 -1.77 0.87 2.35
N ALA A 194 -1.07 1.73 1.64
CA ALA A 194 0.00 1.38 0.73
C ALA A 194 1.36 1.63 1.40
N LEU A 195 2.14 0.57 1.63
CA LEU A 195 3.43 0.59 2.30
C LEU A 195 4.57 0.36 1.30
N ASP A 196 5.49 1.31 1.21
CA ASP A 196 6.63 1.29 0.29
C ASP A 196 7.92 0.95 1.06
N GLU A 197 8.38 -0.30 0.92
CA GLU A 197 9.56 -0.85 1.58
C GLU A 197 9.66 -0.50 3.08
N PRO A 198 8.61 -0.79 3.87
CA PRO A 198 8.56 -0.35 5.26
C PRO A 198 9.64 -0.96 6.15
N ALA A 199 10.23 -2.11 5.77
CA ALA A 199 11.28 -2.79 6.53
C ALA A 199 12.70 -2.36 6.13
N ALA A 200 12.86 -1.47 5.13
CA ALA A 200 14.17 -1.01 4.69
C ALA A 200 14.94 -0.32 5.82
N GLY A 201 16.22 -0.69 6.01
CA GLY A 201 17.09 -0.11 7.04
C GLY A 201 16.81 -0.58 8.48
N MET A 202 15.85 -1.48 8.70
CA MET A 202 15.53 -2.02 10.02
C MET A 202 16.40 -3.23 10.39
N ASN A 203 16.74 -3.31 11.68
CA ASN A 203 17.36 -4.51 12.25
C ASN A 203 16.33 -5.66 12.41
N ALA A 204 16.81 -6.87 12.76
CA ALA A 204 15.95 -8.06 12.85
C ALA A 204 14.79 -7.89 13.86
N THR A 205 15.05 -7.29 15.01
CA THR A 205 14.02 -7.06 16.05
C THR A 205 12.97 -6.05 15.57
N GLU A 206 13.40 -4.97 14.94
CA GLU A 206 12.48 -3.96 14.38
C GLU A 206 11.62 -4.55 13.26
N LYS A 207 12.17 -5.43 12.41
CA LYS A 207 11.40 -6.15 11.37
C LYS A 207 10.32 -7.05 11.98
N VAL A 208 10.61 -7.78 13.06
CA VAL A 208 9.61 -8.59 13.76
C VAL A 208 8.48 -7.71 14.30
N GLN A 209 8.83 -6.62 14.98
CA GLN A 209 7.85 -5.68 15.52
C GLN A 209 7.02 -4.99 14.43
N LEU A 210 7.62 -4.67 13.28
CA LEU A 210 6.89 -4.11 12.14
C LEU A 210 5.90 -5.14 11.57
N ARG A 211 6.32 -6.40 11.45
CA ARG A 211 5.45 -7.49 11.00
C ARG A 211 4.23 -7.64 11.92
N GLU A 212 4.45 -7.63 13.24
CA GLU A 212 3.37 -7.69 14.23
C GLU A 212 2.40 -6.50 14.08
N LEU A 213 2.91 -5.28 13.87
CA LEU A 213 2.09 -4.11 13.63
C LEU A 213 1.27 -4.23 12.34
N ILE A 214 1.86 -4.67 11.22
CA ILE A 214 1.14 -4.85 9.96
C ILE A 214 0.05 -5.92 10.11
N ASP A 215 0.34 -7.03 10.80
CA ASP A 215 -0.64 -8.08 11.07
C ASP A 215 -1.77 -7.59 12.00
N GLN A 216 -1.46 -6.74 12.99
CA GLN A 216 -2.47 -6.07 13.81
C GLN A 216 -3.38 -5.18 12.96
N ILE A 217 -2.83 -4.33 12.08
CA ILE A 217 -3.59 -3.47 11.18
C ILE A 217 -4.53 -4.30 10.29
N ARG A 218 -4.09 -5.47 9.80
CA ARG A 218 -4.93 -6.42 9.06
C ARG A 218 -6.08 -6.97 9.90
N ARG A 219 -5.80 -7.39 11.15
CA ARG A 219 -6.84 -7.91 12.07
C ARG A 219 -7.94 -6.90 12.35
N ASP A 220 -7.62 -5.60 12.26
CA ASP A 220 -8.59 -4.51 12.34
C ASP A 220 -9.32 -4.27 11.00
N ASN A 221 -9.32 -5.27 10.13
CA ASN A 221 -10.01 -5.30 8.84
C ASN A 221 -9.55 -4.21 7.86
N ARG A 222 -8.27 -3.79 7.96
CA ARG A 222 -7.63 -2.85 7.03
C ARG A 222 -6.96 -3.61 5.89
N THR A 223 -7.13 -3.09 4.69
CA THR A 223 -6.49 -3.66 3.49
C THR A 223 -5.13 -3.01 3.27
N ILE A 224 -4.12 -3.81 2.93
CA ILE A 224 -2.74 -3.35 2.81
C ILE A 224 -2.17 -3.78 1.46
N LEU A 225 -1.57 -2.83 0.73
CA LEU A 225 -0.67 -3.08 -0.39
C LEU A 225 0.75 -2.89 0.10
N LEU A 226 1.55 -3.95 0.04
CA LEU A 226 2.93 -3.97 0.52
C LEU A 226 3.89 -4.13 -0.65
N ILE A 227 4.79 -3.18 -0.85
CA ILE A 227 5.96 -3.37 -1.71
C ILE A 227 7.16 -3.68 -0.84
N GLU A 228 7.86 -4.76 -1.15
CA GLU A 228 9.05 -5.16 -0.44
C GLU A 228 10.02 -5.92 -1.37
N HIS A 229 11.29 -5.87 -1.03
CA HIS A 229 12.34 -6.68 -1.64
C HIS A 229 12.77 -7.84 -0.72
N ASP A 230 12.40 -7.78 0.58
CA ASP A 230 12.61 -8.89 1.53
C ASP A 230 11.55 -9.97 1.30
N VAL A 231 11.89 -10.93 0.42
CA VAL A 231 11.00 -12.03 0.04
C VAL A 231 10.51 -12.81 1.27
N LYS A 232 11.36 -12.99 2.31
CA LYS A 232 10.96 -13.72 3.52
C LYS A 232 9.85 -12.99 4.29
N LEU A 233 9.92 -11.67 4.37
CA LEU A 233 8.89 -10.85 4.99
C LEU A 233 7.56 -11.00 4.25
N VAL A 234 7.60 -10.83 2.91
CA VAL A 234 6.41 -10.93 2.06
C VAL A 234 5.76 -12.30 2.16
N MET A 235 6.54 -13.36 2.01
CA MET A 235 6.06 -14.75 2.06
C MET A 235 5.47 -15.16 3.40
N GLY A 236 5.89 -14.51 4.49
CA GLY A 236 5.38 -14.78 5.82
C GLY A 236 4.23 -13.87 6.27
N LEU A 237 3.85 -12.87 5.46
CA LEU A 237 2.89 -11.83 5.86
C LEU A 237 1.74 -11.66 4.86
N CYS A 238 2.02 -11.76 3.56
CA CYS A 238 1.04 -11.51 2.51
C CYS A 238 0.11 -12.71 2.28
N ASP A 239 -1.16 -12.41 2.00
CA ASP A 239 -2.16 -13.40 1.62
C ASP A 239 -2.02 -13.78 0.12
N ARG A 240 -1.71 -12.78 -0.72
CA ARG A 240 -1.44 -12.94 -2.16
C ARG A 240 -0.29 -12.04 -2.58
N VAL A 241 0.37 -12.43 -3.67
CA VAL A 241 1.56 -11.74 -4.19
C VAL A 241 1.49 -11.65 -5.71
N THR A 242 1.78 -10.46 -6.24
CA THR A 242 2.11 -10.24 -7.66
C THR A 242 3.61 -10.06 -7.81
N VAL A 243 4.17 -10.68 -8.83
CA VAL A 243 5.58 -10.52 -9.21
C VAL A 243 5.68 -9.77 -10.52
N LEU A 244 6.44 -8.68 -10.49
CA LEU A 244 6.79 -7.93 -11.70
C LEU A 244 8.22 -8.25 -12.13
N ASP A 245 8.43 -8.26 -13.45
CA ASP A 245 9.74 -8.27 -14.07
C ASP A 245 9.70 -7.46 -15.37
N TYR A 246 10.68 -6.59 -15.59
CA TYR A 246 10.76 -5.67 -16.75
C TYR A 246 9.42 -4.98 -17.09
N GLY A 247 8.70 -4.49 -16.07
CA GLY A 247 7.44 -3.77 -16.23
C GLY A 247 6.24 -4.64 -16.62
N LYS A 248 6.33 -5.96 -16.46
CA LYS A 248 5.25 -6.92 -16.75
C LYS A 248 4.97 -7.80 -15.55
N GLN A 249 3.74 -8.22 -15.40
CA GLN A 249 3.35 -9.24 -14.43
C GLN A 249 3.77 -10.62 -14.95
N ILE A 250 4.61 -11.32 -14.18
CA ILE A 250 5.10 -12.66 -14.54
C ILE A 250 4.45 -13.78 -13.73
N ALA A 251 3.94 -13.45 -12.53
CA ALA A 251 3.19 -14.38 -11.68
C ALA A 251 2.27 -13.63 -10.72
N GLU A 252 1.20 -14.31 -10.30
CA GLU A 252 0.30 -13.90 -9.22
C GLU A 252 -0.26 -15.14 -8.53
N GLY A 253 -0.41 -15.10 -7.21
CA GLY A 253 -0.98 -16.20 -6.45
C GLY A 253 -0.64 -16.17 -4.98
N LEU A 254 -0.86 -17.32 -4.32
CA LEU A 254 -0.44 -17.52 -2.94
C LEU A 254 1.09 -17.48 -2.84
N PRO A 255 1.67 -16.99 -1.74
CA PRO A 255 3.10 -16.93 -1.54
C PRO A 255 3.82 -18.26 -1.82
N ALA A 256 3.25 -19.39 -1.36
CA ALA A 256 3.83 -20.72 -1.55
C ALA A 256 3.89 -21.18 -3.01
N ASP A 257 2.94 -20.75 -3.84
CA ASP A 257 2.88 -21.09 -5.27
C ASP A 257 3.85 -20.20 -6.06
N VAL A 258 3.89 -18.91 -5.72
CA VAL A 258 4.81 -17.93 -6.33
C VAL A 258 6.27 -18.32 -6.11
N GLN A 259 6.62 -18.83 -4.92
CA GLN A 259 7.98 -19.30 -4.63
C GLN A 259 8.46 -20.47 -5.52
N LYS A 260 7.54 -21.28 -6.01
CA LYS A 260 7.82 -22.45 -6.86
C LYS A 260 7.74 -22.15 -8.34
N ASN A 261 7.30 -20.97 -8.71
CA ASN A 261 7.12 -20.59 -10.10
C ASN A 261 8.47 -20.41 -10.79
N GLU A 262 8.72 -21.17 -11.84
CA GLU A 262 9.99 -21.18 -12.59
C GLU A 262 10.35 -19.78 -13.12
N LYS A 263 9.40 -19.03 -13.67
CA LYS A 263 9.63 -17.67 -14.16
C LYS A 263 10.07 -16.71 -13.05
N VAL A 264 9.54 -16.89 -11.85
CA VAL A 264 9.92 -16.08 -10.67
C VAL A 264 11.35 -16.44 -10.25
N ILE A 265 11.67 -17.74 -10.18
CA ILE A 265 13.02 -18.21 -9.84
C ILE A 265 14.04 -17.67 -10.85
N GLU A 266 13.76 -17.78 -12.15
CA GLU A 266 14.61 -17.26 -13.22
C GLU A 266 14.83 -15.75 -13.13
N ALA A 267 13.75 -14.95 -12.87
CA ALA A 267 13.85 -13.51 -12.74
C ALA A 267 14.77 -13.08 -11.58
N TYR A 268 14.74 -13.81 -10.47
CA TYR A 268 15.61 -13.52 -9.32
C TYR A 268 17.04 -14.05 -9.48
N LEU A 269 17.25 -15.20 -10.15
CA LEU A 269 18.58 -15.75 -10.45
C LEU A 269 19.28 -14.96 -11.56
N GLY A 270 18.56 -14.54 -12.60
CA GLY A 270 19.08 -13.73 -13.70
C GLY A 270 19.52 -12.33 -13.26
N ALA A 271 18.89 -11.75 -12.23
CA ALA A 271 19.25 -10.45 -11.67
C ALA A 271 20.54 -10.47 -10.81
N GLY A 272 21.03 -11.64 -10.41
CA GLY A 272 22.27 -11.80 -9.60
C GLY A 272 23.57 -11.90 -10.41
N GLY A 273 23.51 -11.77 -11.72
CA GLY A 273 24.64 -12.00 -12.64
C GLY A 273 25.31 -10.73 -13.21
N HIS A 274 25.19 -9.57 -12.55
CA HIS A 274 25.91 -8.35 -12.94
C HIS A 274 26.56 -7.67 -11.76
#